data_12fce21f0812b2725904101e4f135af4
#
_entry.id   12fce21f0812b2725904101e4f135af4
#
_cell.length_a   1.000
_cell.length_b   1.000
_cell.length_c   1.000
_cell.angle_alpha   90.00
_cell.angle_beta   90.00
_cell.angle_gamma   90.00
#
_symmetry.space_group_name_H-M   'P 1'
#
loop_
_entity.id
_entity.type
_entity.pdbx_description
1 polymer ?
#
loop_
_entity_poly.entity_id
_entity_poly.type
_entity_poly.pdbx_seq_one_letter_code
_entity_poly.pdbx_strand_id
1 'polypeptide(L)'
;LRENQIEFEIVPGLTSAFAIPAYSGIPLTDRRYSSSIAIVTGHEDPSKENSVINWSKLASSVEVIVILMGVSRLKEISEELLRGGLKERTPIAAIEWGTTENHKTILFTLGELAKDEINFSLNHPSVIVIGEIVNFAMRLDWFPKNKIVTSLKFKGEIQ
;
A
#
# COMPACT_ATOMS: atom_id res chain seq x y z
N LEU A 1 -18.30 26.51 -5.14
CA LEU A 1 -19.13 26.59 -6.36
C LEU A 1 -20.61 26.73 -5.96
N ARG A 2 -21.13 25.81 -5.16
CA ARG A 2 -22.54 25.82 -4.75
C ARG A 2 -22.96 27.13 -4.05
N GLU A 3 -22.12 27.63 -3.14
CA GLU A 3 -22.36 28.90 -2.42
C GLU A 3 -22.46 30.10 -3.37
N ASN A 4 -21.78 30.06 -4.49
CA ASN A 4 -21.77 31.08 -5.51
C ASN A 4 -22.74 30.78 -6.67
N GLN A 5 -23.64 29.80 -6.52
CA GLN A 5 -24.62 29.37 -7.51
C GLN A 5 -24.04 29.03 -8.88
N ILE A 6 -22.78 28.54 -8.91
CA ILE A 6 -22.14 28.06 -10.12
C ILE A 6 -22.54 26.60 -10.36
N GLU A 7 -23.08 26.31 -11.51
CA GLU A 7 -23.38 24.94 -11.92
C GLU A 7 -22.10 24.13 -12.07
N PHE A 8 -22.12 22.89 -11.63
CA PHE A 8 -20.99 21.95 -11.76
C PHE A 8 -21.48 20.52 -11.83
N GLU A 9 -20.65 19.66 -12.39
CA GLU A 9 -20.85 18.23 -12.48
C GLU A 9 -19.68 17.52 -11.79
N ILE A 10 -19.96 16.39 -11.12
CA ILE A 10 -18.95 15.50 -10.55
C ILE A 10 -18.87 14.26 -11.42
N VAL A 11 -17.77 14.11 -12.13
CA VAL A 11 -17.49 12.90 -12.92
C VAL A 11 -16.64 11.95 -12.08
N PRO A 12 -17.17 10.81 -11.62
CA PRO A 12 -16.40 9.85 -10.82
C PRO A 12 -15.33 9.17 -11.69
N GLY A 13 -14.23 8.81 -11.06
CA GLY A 13 -13.14 8.08 -11.70
C GLY A 13 -12.69 6.88 -10.87
N LEU A 14 -11.80 6.07 -11.44
CA LEU A 14 -11.18 4.97 -10.72
C LEU A 14 -10.09 5.50 -9.79
N THR A 15 -10.22 5.22 -8.50
CA THR A 15 -9.21 5.63 -7.53
C THR A 15 -7.88 4.89 -7.71
N SER A 16 -6.78 5.58 -7.48
CA SER A 16 -5.42 5.02 -7.46
C SER A 16 -5.27 3.87 -6.46
N ALA A 17 -6.04 3.88 -5.36
CA ALA A 17 -6.03 2.82 -4.36
C ALA A 17 -6.41 1.43 -4.94
N PHE A 18 -7.17 1.36 -6.02
CA PHE A 18 -7.53 0.12 -6.73
C PHE A 18 -6.74 -0.05 -8.02
N ALA A 19 -6.63 1.02 -8.82
CA ALA A 19 -6.01 0.94 -10.13
C ALA A 19 -4.52 0.55 -10.04
N ILE A 20 -3.76 1.18 -9.16
CA ILE A 20 -2.32 0.98 -9.07
C ILE A 20 -1.95 -0.42 -8.58
N PRO A 21 -2.55 -0.98 -7.52
CA PRO A 21 -2.32 -2.39 -7.14
C PRO A 21 -2.67 -3.38 -8.25
N ALA A 22 -3.77 -3.16 -8.97
CA ALA A 22 -4.15 -4.02 -10.09
C ALA A 22 -3.09 -4.06 -11.19
N TYR A 23 -2.49 -2.92 -11.53
CA TYR A 23 -1.38 -2.84 -12.50
C TYR A 23 -0.10 -3.49 -12.00
N SER A 24 0.06 -3.66 -10.68
CA SER A 24 1.15 -4.42 -10.05
C SER A 24 0.82 -5.90 -9.85
N GLY A 25 -0.30 -6.38 -10.40
CA GLY A 25 -0.73 -7.78 -10.23
C GLY A 25 -1.20 -8.11 -8.81
N ILE A 26 -1.61 -7.12 -8.03
CA ILE A 26 -2.07 -7.30 -6.64
C ILE A 26 -3.59 -7.13 -6.60
N PRO A 27 -4.38 -8.21 -6.55
CA PRO A 27 -5.81 -8.14 -6.29
C PRO A 27 -6.02 -7.81 -4.82
N LEU A 28 -6.76 -6.73 -4.50
CA LEU A 28 -6.92 -6.31 -3.10
C LEU A 28 -7.78 -7.28 -2.28
N THR A 29 -8.59 -8.11 -2.94
CA THR A 29 -9.33 -9.22 -2.33
C THR A 29 -9.12 -10.51 -3.08
N ASP A 30 -8.99 -11.60 -2.35
CA ASP A 30 -9.01 -12.98 -2.87
C ASP A 30 -9.57 -13.87 -1.76
N ARG A 31 -10.56 -14.71 -2.07
CA ARG A 31 -11.26 -15.52 -1.08
C ARG A 31 -10.38 -16.37 -0.17
N ARG A 32 -9.14 -16.62 -0.56
CA ARG A 32 -8.17 -17.43 0.19
C ARG A 32 -7.30 -16.60 1.13
N TYR A 33 -7.16 -15.28 0.86
CA TYR A 33 -6.16 -14.44 1.51
C TYR A 33 -6.71 -13.18 2.16
N SER A 34 -7.78 -12.60 1.60
CA SER A 34 -8.31 -11.35 2.12
C SER A 34 -9.74 -11.08 1.69
N SER A 35 -10.58 -10.75 2.63
CA SER A 35 -11.97 -10.33 2.46
C SER A 35 -12.24 -8.92 2.95
N SER A 36 -11.27 -8.30 3.61
CA SER A 36 -11.39 -6.95 4.18
C SER A 36 -10.24 -6.04 3.76
N ILE A 37 -10.58 -4.79 3.42
CA ILE A 37 -9.63 -3.77 2.98
C ILE A 37 -9.90 -2.48 3.75
N ALA A 38 -8.84 -1.83 4.21
CA ALA A 38 -8.88 -0.43 4.61
C ALA A 38 -8.08 0.42 3.63
N ILE A 39 -8.66 1.54 3.21
CA ILE A 39 -7.97 2.56 2.41
C ILE A 39 -7.83 3.78 3.31
N VAL A 40 -6.60 4.19 3.55
CA VAL A 40 -6.27 5.27 4.48
C VAL A 40 -5.27 6.24 3.87
N THR A 41 -5.22 7.46 4.39
CA THR A 41 -4.15 8.40 4.05
C THR A 41 -3.07 8.36 5.12
N GLY A 42 -1.80 8.28 4.72
CA GLY A 42 -0.66 8.33 5.63
C GLY A 42 -0.23 9.76 5.98
N HIS A 43 -0.76 10.76 5.24
CA HIS A 43 -0.48 12.16 5.51
C HIS A 43 -1.67 12.79 6.21
N GLU A 44 -1.47 13.22 7.44
CA GLU A 44 -2.45 13.98 8.22
C GLU A 44 -2.00 15.43 8.36
N ASP A 45 -2.93 16.31 8.67
CA ASP A 45 -2.65 17.72 8.90
C ASP A 45 -1.63 17.87 10.04
N PRO A 46 -0.47 18.51 9.81
CA PRO A 46 0.57 18.71 10.83
C PRO A 46 0.09 19.48 12.08
N SER A 47 -1.02 20.22 11.97
CA SER A 47 -1.61 20.95 13.09
C SER A 47 -2.38 20.03 14.07
N LYS A 48 -2.63 18.78 13.72
CA LYS A 48 -3.27 17.83 14.62
C LYS A 48 -2.28 17.28 15.64
N GLU A 49 -2.58 17.42 16.91
CA GLU A 49 -1.74 16.93 18.01
C GLU A 49 -1.62 15.39 18.04
N ASN A 50 -2.61 14.68 17.50
CA ASN A 50 -2.64 13.22 17.47
C ASN A 50 -3.11 12.69 16.12
N SER A 51 -2.54 11.58 15.68
CA SER A 51 -3.05 10.83 14.53
C SER A 51 -4.50 10.39 14.77
N VAL A 52 -5.37 10.64 13.80
CA VAL A 52 -6.77 10.18 13.84
C VAL A 52 -6.84 8.67 13.60
N ILE A 53 -5.86 8.12 12.88
CA ILE A 53 -5.82 6.70 12.54
C ILE A 53 -5.13 5.93 13.67
N ASN A 54 -5.88 5.02 14.29
CA ASN A 54 -5.30 4.07 15.22
C ASN A 54 -4.74 2.87 14.45
N TRP A 55 -3.48 2.96 14.05
CA TRP A 55 -2.79 1.94 13.24
C TRP A 55 -2.75 0.58 13.92
N SER A 56 -2.54 0.54 15.25
CA SER A 56 -2.53 -0.71 16.00
C SER A 56 -3.87 -1.43 16.00
N LYS A 57 -4.98 -0.70 16.08
CA LYS A 57 -6.32 -1.30 15.94
C LYS A 57 -6.60 -1.72 14.51
N LEU A 58 -6.17 -0.92 13.54
CA LEU A 58 -6.34 -1.24 12.13
C LEU A 58 -5.65 -2.54 11.76
N ALA A 59 -4.43 -2.77 12.29
CA ALA A 59 -3.66 -3.98 12.09
C ALA A 59 -4.41 -5.28 12.43
N SER A 60 -5.29 -5.24 13.43
CA SER A 60 -6.10 -6.39 13.86
C SER A 60 -7.49 -6.45 13.24
N SER A 61 -7.90 -5.44 12.48
CA SER A 61 -9.28 -5.28 12.00
C SER A 61 -9.46 -5.66 10.54
N VAL A 62 -8.40 -5.59 9.72
CA VAL A 62 -8.45 -5.87 8.28
C VAL A 62 -7.23 -6.66 7.83
N GLU A 63 -7.38 -7.38 6.72
CA GLU A 63 -6.30 -8.20 6.16
C GLU A 63 -5.42 -7.43 5.19
N VAL A 64 -5.97 -6.37 4.57
CA VAL A 64 -5.25 -5.54 3.60
C VAL A 64 -5.38 -4.07 3.96
N ILE A 65 -4.26 -3.37 3.99
CA ILE A 65 -4.21 -1.93 4.21
C ILE A 65 -3.61 -1.28 2.97
N VAL A 66 -4.34 -0.35 2.35
CA VAL A 66 -3.86 0.49 1.26
C VAL A 66 -3.63 1.89 1.79
N ILE A 67 -2.40 2.40 1.68
CA ILE A 67 -2.03 3.71 2.20
C ILE A 67 -1.71 4.64 1.03
N LEU A 68 -2.44 5.74 0.97
CA LEU A 68 -2.16 6.85 0.06
C LEU A 68 -1.34 7.92 0.79
N MET A 69 -0.43 8.59 0.10
CA MET A 69 0.40 9.67 0.66
C MET A 69 1.17 9.28 1.94
N GLY A 70 1.59 8.01 2.06
CA GLY A 70 2.15 7.46 3.30
C GLY A 70 3.67 7.32 3.35
N VAL A 71 4.41 7.60 2.25
CA VAL A 71 5.84 7.28 2.15
C VAL A 71 6.66 7.94 3.26
N SER A 72 6.45 9.21 3.54
CA SER A 72 7.24 9.98 4.53
C SER A 72 7.08 9.48 5.97
N ARG A 73 5.97 8.80 6.28
CA ARG A 73 5.67 8.26 7.61
C ARG A 73 5.64 6.74 7.64
N LEU A 74 6.05 6.09 6.55
CA LEU A 74 5.84 4.65 6.40
C LEU A 74 6.58 3.83 7.46
N LYS A 75 7.76 4.28 7.88
CA LYS A 75 8.52 3.64 8.97
C LYS A 75 7.75 3.70 10.29
N GLU A 76 7.29 4.87 10.69
CA GLU A 76 6.48 5.08 11.90
C GLU A 76 5.19 4.23 11.86
N ILE A 77 4.50 4.25 10.70
CA ILE A 77 3.30 3.45 10.49
C ILE A 77 3.61 1.95 10.63
N SER A 78 4.74 1.48 10.10
CA SER A 78 5.12 0.06 10.18
C SER A 78 5.36 -0.38 11.63
N GLU A 79 5.99 0.45 12.45
CA GLU A 79 6.19 0.19 13.86
C GLU A 79 4.86 0.09 14.64
N GLU A 80 3.91 0.98 14.32
CA GLU A 80 2.56 0.93 14.91
C GLU A 80 1.78 -0.33 14.50
N LEU A 81 1.89 -0.73 13.23
CA LEU A 81 1.26 -1.94 12.72
C LEU A 81 1.85 -3.21 13.37
N LEU A 82 3.16 -3.26 13.59
CA LEU A 82 3.83 -4.33 14.33
C LEU A 82 3.35 -4.37 15.79
N ARG A 83 3.25 -3.23 16.46
CA ARG A 83 2.67 -3.11 17.82
C ARG A 83 1.21 -3.59 17.86
N GLY A 84 0.47 -3.40 16.77
CA GLY A 84 -0.90 -3.89 16.61
C GLY A 84 -1.02 -5.39 16.31
N GLY A 85 0.10 -6.12 16.20
CA GLY A 85 0.13 -7.58 16.07
C GLY A 85 0.38 -8.10 14.65
N LEU A 86 0.63 -7.24 13.65
CA LEU A 86 1.12 -7.71 12.36
C LEU A 86 2.53 -8.31 12.52
N LYS A 87 2.83 -9.30 11.71
CA LYS A 87 4.11 -10.02 11.79
C LYS A 87 5.20 -9.25 11.04
N GLU A 88 6.45 -9.33 11.50
CA GLU A 88 7.61 -8.75 10.79
C GLU A 88 7.68 -9.22 9.33
N ARG A 89 7.31 -10.46 9.04
CA ARG A 89 7.28 -11.03 7.69
C ARG A 89 6.12 -10.56 6.82
N THR A 90 5.18 -9.76 7.34
CA THR A 90 4.04 -9.26 6.56
C THR A 90 4.57 -8.46 5.37
N PRO A 91 4.20 -8.83 4.12
CA PRO A 91 4.75 -8.20 2.94
C PRO A 91 4.12 -6.83 2.69
N ILE A 92 4.94 -5.96 2.12
CA ILE A 92 4.58 -4.61 1.67
C ILE A 92 4.91 -4.49 0.19
N ALA A 93 4.03 -3.87 -0.57
CA ALA A 93 4.32 -3.34 -1.90
C ALA A 93 4.26 -1.81 -1.85
N ALA A 94 5.37 -1.15 -2.18
CA ALA A 94 5.39 0.26 -2.50
C ALA A 94 5.40 0.41 -4.02
N ILE A 95 4.36 1.02 -4.58
CA ILE A 95 4.16 1.11 -6.01
C ILE A 95 4.31 2.57 -6.43
N GLU A 96 5.45 2.87 -7.07
CA GLU A 96 5.81 4.19 -7.56
C GLU A 96 5.31 4.41 -8.98
N TRP A 97 4.90 5.63 -9.31
CA TRP A 97 4.49 6.07 -10.65
C TRP A 97 3.49 5.11 -11.31
N GLY A 98 2.57 4.56 -10.52
CA GLY A 98 1.62 3.54 -10.95
C GLY A 98 0.91 3.89 -12.25
N THR A 99 0.72 2.88 -13.13
CA THR A 99 0.07 2.96 -14.45
C THR A 99 0.83 3.74 -15.54
N THR A 100 1.99 4.31 -15.23
CA THR A 100 2.81 5.09 -16.18
C THR A 100 3.96 4.27 -16.76
N GLU A 101 4.74 4.89 -17.66
CA GLU A 101 5.99 4.32 -18.21
C GLU A 101 7.07 4.07 -17.12
N ASN A 102 6.97 4.79 -15.99
CA ASN A 102 7.89 4.70 -14.87
C ASN A 102 7.36 3.81 -13.74
N HIS A 103 6.32 3.02 -14.00
CA HIS A 103 5.72 2.12 -13.02
C HIS A 103 6.78 1.20 -12.41
N LYS A 104 6.86 1.19 -11.09
CA LYS A 104 7.81 0.37 -10.34
C LYS A 104 7.14 -0.18 -9.08
N THR A 105 7.22 -1.47 -8.89
CA THR A 105 6.74 -2.17 -7.69
C THR A 105 7.92 -2.61 -6.85
N ILE A 106 7.98 -2.16 -5.61
CA ILE A 106 9.05 -2.47 -4.66
C ILE A 106 8.43 -3.33 -3.56
N LEU A 107 8.96 -4.55 -3.38
CA LEU A 107 8.43 -5.54 -2.44
C LEU A 107 9.43 -5.77 -1.31
N PHE A 108 8.97 -5.64 -0.07
CA PHE A 108 9.74 -5.83 1.16
C PHE A 108 8.79 -6.21 2.31
N THR A 109 9.31 -6.34 3.53
CA THR A 109 8.52 -6.69 4.71
C THR A 109 8.39 -5.55 5.72
N LEU A 110 7.40 -5.64 6.61
CA LEU A 110 7.26 -4.71 7.73
C LEU A 110 8.52 -4.70 8.62
N GLY A 111 9.12 -5.87 8.86
CA GLY A 111 10.32 -5.98 9.70
C GLY A 111 11.53 -5.31 9.07
N GLU A 112 11.78 -5.50 7.78
CA GLU A 112 12.89 -4.86 7.06
C GLU A 112 12.77 -3.34 7.11
N LEU A 113 11.56 -2.82 6.96
CA LEU A 113 11.31 -1.38 7.02
C LEU A 113 11.50 -0.82 8.44
N ALA A 114 10.95 -1.50 9.45
CA ALA A 114 11.05 -1.06 10.84
C ALA A 114 12.50 -1.06 11.35
N LYS A 115 13.33 -2.01 10.85
CA LYS A 115 14.76 -2.15 11.20
C LYS A 115 15.69 -1.31 10.34
N ASP A 116 15.16 -0.53 9.38
CA ASP A 116 15.97 0.24 8.41
C ASP A 116 16.88 -0.65 7.52
N GLU A 117 16.45 -1.87 7.24
CA GLU A 117 17.22 -2.85 6.45
C GLU A 117 16.94 -2.75 4.94
N ILE A 118 16.08 -1.81 4.52
CA ILE A 118 15.79 -1.62 3.10
C ILE A 118 16.91 -0.85 2.39
N ASN A 119 17.41 -1.42 1.28
CA ASN A 119 18.52 -0.84 0.50
C ASN A 119 18.05 -0.03 -0.72
N PHE A 120 16.87 0.58 -0.65
CA PHE A 120 16.29 1.39 -1.72
C PHE A 120 15.51 2.56 -1.14
N SER A 121 15.45 3.66 -1.89
CA SER A 121 14.62 4.81 -1.56
C SER A 121 13.20 4.60 -2.07
N LEU A 122 12.22 5.07 -1.31
CA LEU A 122 10.82 5.16 -1.72
C LEU A 122 10.53 6.59 -2.17
N ASN A 123 9.95 6.73 -3.36
CA ASN A 123 9.69 8.03 -3.97
C ASN A 123 8.19 8.32 -4.12
N HIS A 124 7.85 9.56 -4.31
CA HIS A 124 6.51 10.02 -4.67
C HIS A 124 6.37 10.17 -6.19
N PRO A 125 5.16 9.99 -6.74
CA PRO A 125 3.94 9.52 -6.09
C PRO A 125 3.95 8.00 -5.89
N SER A 126 3.42 7.51 -4.77
CA SER A 126 3.32 6.08 -4.48
C SER A 126 2.02 5.69 -3.81
N VAL A 127 1.62 4.44 -4.04
CA VAL A 127 0.59 3.73 -3.28
C VAL A 127 1.26 2.57 -2.54
N ILE A 128 0.95 2.42 -1.26
CA ILE A 128 1.47 1.34 -0.43
C ILE A 128 0.36 0.32 -0.19
N VAL A 129 0.68 -0.96 -0.35
CA VAL A 129 -0.21 -2.08 -0.02
C VAL A 129 0.48 -2.96 1.01
N ILE A 130 -0.21 -3.29 2.09
CA ILE A 130 0.29 -4.13 3.19
C ILE A 130 -0.66 -5.31 3.39
N GLY A 131 -0.12 -6.52 3.44
CA GLY A 131 -0.87 -7.76 3.67
C GLY A 131 -0.37 -8.92 2.81
N GLU A 132 -0.77 -10.14 3.16
CA GLU A 132 -0.36 -11.38 2.44
C GLU A 132 -0.74 -11.37 0.96
N ILE A 133 -1.74 -10.56 0.57
CA ILE A 133 -2.17 -10.40 -0.83
C ILE A 133 -1.06 -9.85 -1.74
N VAL A 134 -0.07 -9.16 -1.19
CA VAL A 134 1.09 -8.63 -1.92
C VAL A 134 1.89 -9.73 -2.61
N ASN A 135 1.86 -10.95 -2.09
CA ASN A 135 2.52 -12.11 -2.70
C ASN A 135 2.00 -12.46 -4.12
N PHE A 136 0.86 -11.91 -4.53
CA PHE A 136 0.37 -12.06 -5.90
C PHE A 136 1.16 -11.24 -6.93
N ALA A 137 1.85 -10.18 -6.54
CA ALA A 137 2.59 -9.31 -7.46
C ALA A 137 3.51 -10.09 -8.41
N MET A 138 4.23 -11.10 -7.89
CA MET A 138 5.14 -11.94 -8.69
C MET A 138 4.42 -12.98 -9.55
N ARG A 139 3.15 -13.25 -9.29
CA ARG A 139 2.37 -14.27 -10.00
C ARG A 139 1.54 -13.69 -11.13
N LEU A 140 1.03 -12.48 -10.92
CA LEU A 140 0.13 -11.77 -11.83
C LEU A 140 0.80 -10.57 -12.46
N ASP A 141 2.12 -10.64 -12.68
CA ASP A 141 2.87 -9.57 -13.35
C ASP A 141 2.51 -9.54 -14.84
N TRP A 142 1.43 -8.84 -15.15
CA TRP A 142 0.85 -8.74 -16.47
C TRP A 142 1.19 -7.43 -17.20
N PHE A 143 1.60 -6.39 -16.43
CA PHE A 143 1.87 -5.08 -17.00
C PHE A 143 3.33 -4.99 -17.48
N PRO A 144 3.61 -4.89 -18.80
CA PRO A 144 4.95 -4.99 -19.35
C PRO A 144 5.95 -3.91 -18.89
N LYS A 145 5.43 -2.79 -18.34
CA LYS A 145 6.23 -1.67 -17.85
C LYS A 145 6.49 -1.74 -16.34
N ASN A 146 5.97 -2.75 -15.65
CA ASN A 146 6.20 -2.94 -14.23
C ASN A 146 7.64 -3.40 -14.00
N LYS A 147 8.41 -2.60 -13.28
CA LYS A 147 9.75 -2.95 -12.82
C LYS A 147 9.67 -3.43 -11.38
N ILE A 148 9.78 -4.74 -11.17
CA ILE A 148 9.73 -5.32 -9.83
C ILE A 148 11.12 -5.33 -9.20
N VAL A 149 11.24 -4.71 -8.02
CA VAL A 149 12.41 -4.76 -7.14
C VAL A 149 12.01 -5.43 -5.84
N THR A 150 12.74 -6.42 -5.38
CA THR A 150 12.32 -7.17 -4.18
C THR A 150 13.50 -7.60 -3.30
N SER A 151 13.32 -7.48 -1.99
CA SER A 151 14.11 -8.16 -0.96
C SER A 151 13.46 -9.48 -0.52
N LEU A 152 12.19 -9.71 -0.89
CA LEU A 152 11.43 -10.89 -0.47
C LEU A 152 12.05 -12.16 -1.07
N LYS A 153 12.28 -13.15 -0.21
CA LYS A 153 12.60 -14.51 -0.63
C LYS A 153 11.28 -15.28 -0.80
N PHE A 154 10.78 -15.37 -2.00
CA PHE A 154 9.62 -16.20 -2.31
C PHE A 154 10.03 -17.68 -2.18
N LYS A 155 9.48 -18.37 -1.16
CA LYS A 155 9.52 -19.83 -1.15
C LYS A 155 8.62 -20.31 -2.28
N GLY A 156 9.23 -21.04 -3.22
CA GLY A 156 8.54 -21.55 -4.38
C GLY A 156 7.25 -22.32 -4.04
N GLU A 157 6.34 -22.30 -5.01
CA GLU A 157 5.12 -23.09 -5.12
C GLU A 157 4.09 -22.91 -3.99
N ILE A 158 3.19 -21.99 -4.22
CA ILE A 158 1.83 -22.09 -3.67
C ILE A 158 1.04 -22.90 -4.74
N GLN A 159 0.76 -24.15 -4.45
CA GLN A 159 -0.17 -24.99 -5.21
C GLN A 159 -1.58 -24.43 -5.19
#